data_e837316f6fcbcd8b2f2e6f9900581221
#
_entry.id   e837316f6fcbcd8b2f2e6f9900581221
#
_cell.length_a   1.000
_cell.length_b   1.000
_cell.length_c   1.000
_cell.angle_alpha   90.00
_cell.angle_beta   90.00
_cell.angle_gamma   90.00
#
_symmetry.space_group_name_H-M   'P 1'
#
loop_
_entity.id
_entity.type
_entity.pdbx_description
1 polymer ?
#
loop_
_entity_poly.entity_id
_entity_poly.type
_entity_poly.pdbx_seq_one_letter_code
_entity_poly.pdbx_strand_id
1 'polypeptide(L)'
;MNTRILKSLILLTAFVLVVGLACGFSIGSSPTTESPPVTKPPQTQETEVTKPSPEAPKPEVTEAPASGAVASLDEAEKAVIQIESQGTFVNPDFTVSYNAAGRGSGFIIDQSGLAITNNHVVTGAALLKVWIGGDTDRTYNAKVLGVSECSDLAVIDIDGEGFPYLEWHAGPISVGTDVYAAGFPLGEPEYTLTRGIVSKEEAGGETSWASVDYVIEHDATLNPGNSGGPLLDKDGKVVGINYRGRETNQYFAIGRDLATRVVDELKGGKDLETFGVNGEAFAGEGFSGIWVYGVESGSPADKTGLTGGDIITTLENLVLATDGTMADYCDILRSHNPGDTLNVEVLRYATQEVLTGQINGRKLETAVTFGNTLDPDVVGSVEDTGSYSGYVTVTDDYGAIQMDVPAEWTDINGAYWESDGETIGSGITAAANIQSWKDNWTESGVFFGASDDLAKLGGYVNLLDVERDIYRQSCKLNGRYDYEDAFYRGKYDVFENCGNSGNVFVVLTAVPNDNSQAFLILVEMQLGKAADWDALDRILATFQVIGSLP
;
A
#
# COMPACT_ATOMS: atom_id res chain seq x y z
N MET A 1 -3.33 -43.96 0.20
CA MET A 1 -2.41 -42.88 0.57
C MET A 1 -1.28 -42.86 -0.46
N ASN A 2 -1.18 -41.83 -1.26
CA ASN A 2 -0.42 -41.83 -2.52
C ASN A 2 1.08 -41.66 -2.23
N THR A 3 1.91 -42.57 -2.69
CA THR A 3 3.38 -42.63 -2.44
C THR A 3 4.16 -41.40 -2.93
N ARG A 4 3.55 -40.47 -3.67
CA ARG A 4 4.13 -39.20 -4.07
C ARG A 4 4.12 -38.14 -2.97
N ILE A 5 3.12 -38.13 -2.10
CA ILE A 5 3.00 -37.16 -0.98
C ILE A 5 4.03 -37.49 0.11
N LEU A 6 4.28 -38.76 0.33
CA LEU A 6 5.26 -39.20 1.35
C LEU A 6 6.72 -38.84 1.00
N LYS A 7 7.07 -38.80 -0.30
CA LYS A 7 8.41 -38.38 -0.76
C LYS A 7 8.64 -36.86 -0.63
N SER A 8 7.61 -36.04 -0.81
CA SER A 8 7.72 -34.59 -0.65
C SER A 8 7.86 -34.19 0.83
N LEU A 9 7.18 -34.90 1.75
CA LEU A 9 7.32 -34.61 3.18
C LEU A 9 8.71 -35.00 3.72
N ILE A 10 9.30 -36.10 3.23
CA ILE A 10 10.64 -36.54 3.65
C ILE A 10 11.75 -35.61 3.15
N LEU A 11 11.56 -35.01 1.97
CA LEU A 11 12.51 -34.01 1.44
C LEU A 11 12.43 -32.68 2.21
N LEU A 12 11.23 -32.23 2.63
CA LEU A 12 11.07 -31.02 3.41
C LEU A 12 11.67 -31.13 4.82
N THR A 13 11.51 -32.30 5.49
CA THR A 13 12.13 -32.56 6.81
C THR A 13 13.63 -32.67 6.74
N ALA A 14 14.20 -33.21 5.65
CA ALA A 14 15.64 -33.28 5.47
C ALA A 14 16.28 -31.91 5.22
N PHE A 15 15.58 -30.99 4.54
CA PHE A 15 16.07 -29.65 4.29
C PHE A 15 16.11 -28.78 5.57
N VAL A 16 15.11 -28.90 6.43
CA VAL A 16 15.07 -28.19 7.73
C VAL A 16 16.17 -28.67 8.69
N LEU A 17 16.54 -29.96 8.63
CA LEU A 17 17.61 -30.54 9.48
C LEU A 17 19.03 -30.11 9.03
N VAL A 18 19.25 -29.84 7.74
CA VAL A 18 20.57 -29.44 7.23
C VAL A 18 20.83 -27.95 7.50
N VAL A 19 19.80 -27.10 7.48
CA VAL A 19 19.93 -25.64 7.79
C VAL A 19 20.09 -25.41 9.29
N GLY A 20 19.56 -26.29 10.15
CA GLY A 20 19.65 -26.16 11.62
C GLY A 20 21.03 -26.47 12.22
N LEU A 21 21.96 -27.05 11.46
CA LEU A 21 23.30 -27.47 11.96
C LEU A 21 24.43 -26.48 11.65
N ALA A 22 24.14 -25.37 10.95
CA ALA A 22 25.16 -24.37 10.57
C ALA A 22 25.26 -23.16 11.51
N CYS A 23 24.38 -23.00 12.50
CA CYS A 23 24.44 -21.92 13.48
C CYS A 23 24.87 -22.49 14.85
N GLY A 24 26.17 -22.51 15.12
CA GLY A 24 26.72 -22.80 16.42
C GLY A 24 26.47 -21.68 17.41
N PHE A 25 25.65 -21.91 18.43
CA PHE A 25 25.49 -21.02 19.57
C PHE A 25 26.70 -21.12 20.50
N SER A 26 27.50 -20.05 20.60
CA SER A 26 28.48 -19.85 21.67
C SER A 26 27.80 -19.09 22.81
N ILE A 27 27.62 -19.76 23.95
CA ILE A 27 27.21 -19.14 25.20
C ILE A 27 28.46 -18.51 25.83
N GLY A 28 28.62 -17.21 25.71
CA GLY A 28 29.62 -16.43 26.41
C GLY A 28 29.02 -15.79 27.67
N SER A 29 29.60 -16.11 28.81
CA SER A 29 29.30 -15.57 30.14
C SER A 29 29.62 -14.06 30.20
N SER A 30 28.71 -13.27 30.75
CA SER A 30 28.84 -11.85 31.01
C SER A 30 29.94 -11.57 32.07
N PRO A 31 30.80 -10.56 31.87
CA PRO A 31 31.61 -10.03 32.95
C PRO A 31 30.87 -8.89 33.67
N THR A 32 30.96 -8.94 34.98
CA THR A 32 30.55 -7.94 35.95
C THR A 32 31.23 -6.60 35.72
N THR A 33 30.45 -5.54 35.66
CA THR A 33 30.92 -4.16 35.57
C THR A 33 31.37 -3.67 36.97
N GLU A 34 32.66 -3.45 37.12
CA GLU A 34 33.23 -2.67 38.21
C GLU A 34 33.35 -1.19 37.76
N SER A 35 32.87 -0.28 38.62
CA SER A 35 32.92 1.17 38.39
C SER A 35 34.34 1.72 38.62
N PRO A 36 34.86 2.63 37.79
CA PRO A 36 36.15 3.22 38.01
C PRO A 36 36.11 4.35 39.06
N PRO A 37 37.21 4.57 39.81
CA PRO A 37 37.28 5.53 40.90
C PRO A 37 37.43 6.99 40.39
N VAL A 38 36.83 7.88 41.17
CA VAL A 38 36.90 9.35 41.02
C VAL A 38 38.33 9.86 41.25
N THR A 39 38.93 10.50 40.26
CA THR A 39 40.22 11.23 40.45
C THR A 39 39.96 12.74 40.48
N LYS A 40 40.62 13.34 41.46
CA LYS A 40 40.66 14.76 41.81
C LYS A 40 41.36 15.62 40.76
N PRO A 41 41.04 16.91 40.58
CA PRO A 41 41.68 17.75 39.55
C PRO A 41 43.13 18.15 39.91
N PRO A 42 44.03 18.29 38.92
CA PRO A 42 45.38 18.79 39.15
C PRO A 42 45.44 20.32 39.13
N GLN A 43 46.35 20.80 39.92
CA GLN A 43 46.71 22.20 40.08
C GLN A 43 47.47 22.78 38.86
N THR A 44 47.24 24.06 38.65
CA THR A 44 47.90 24.95 37.71
C THR A 44 49.45 24.98 37.90
N GLN A 45 50.18 24.80 36.82
CA GLN A 45 51.60 25.21 36.73
C GLN A 45 51.83 26.12 35.54
N GLU A 46 52.71 27.06 35.75
CA GLU A 46 53.04 28.22 34.94
C GLU A 46 53.70 27.88 33.57
N THR A 47 53.49 28.80 32.68
CA THR A 47 53.98 28.93 31.31
C THR A 47 55.49 28.84 31.13
N GLU A 48 55.92 27.99 30.24
CA GLU A 48 57.19 28.10 29.54
C GLU A 48 56.96 28.35 28.04
N VAL A 49 57.53 29.46 27.55
CA VAL A 49 57.40 29.92 26.15
C VAL A 49 58.26 29.04 25.27
N THR A 50 57.70 28.26 24.39
CA THR A 50 58.40 27.55 23.33
C THR A 50 58.01 28.02 21.94
N LYS A 51 58.99 28.22 21.13
CA LYS A 51 59.20 28.55 19.72
C LYS A 51 58.06 28.09 18.78
N PRO A 52 57.76 28.84 17.70
CA PRO A 52 56.64 28.49 16.77
C PRO A 52 56.91 27.18 16.06
N SER A 53 55.91 26.30 16.14
CA SER A 53 55.78 25.06 15.38
C SER A 53 55.44 25.37 13.91
N PRO A 54 55.83 24.52 12.96
CA PRO A 54 55.55 24.74 11.54
C PRO A 54 54.03 24.79 11.29
N GLU A 55 53.66 25.70 10.40
CA GLU A 55 52.29 25.93 9.90
C GLU A 55 51.64 24.60 9.46
N ALA A 56 50.47 24.30 10.01
CA ALA A 56 49.67 23.16 9.59
C ALA A 56 49.34 23.31 8.10
N PRO A 57 49.30 22.21 7.31
CA PRO A 57 48.91 22.29 5.92
C PRO A 57 47.50 22.88 5.82
N LYS A 58 47.40 23.92 4.97
CA LYS A 58 46.14 24.53 4.58
C LYS A 58 45.20 23.41 4.11
N PRO A 59 43.92 23.37 4.53
CA PRO A 59 43.01 22.39 3.99
C PRO A 59 43.01 22.51 2.46
N GLU A 60 43.27 21.40 1.81
CA GLU A 60 43.17 21.26 0.37
C GLU A 60 41.72 21.62 0.00
N VAL A 61 41.57 22.70 -0.73
CA VAL A 61 40.27 23.10 -1.26
C VAL A 61 39.92 22.00 -2.26
N THR A 62 39.03 21.11 -1.89
CA THR A 62 38.41 20.14 -2.82
C THR A 62 37.85 20.98 -3.97
N GLU A 63 38.42 20.85 -5.16
CA GLU A 63 37.93 21.53 -6.36
C GLU A 63 36.44 21.24 -6.49
N ALA A 64 35.64 22.28 -6.68
CA ALA A 64 34.24 22.14 -7.06
C ALA A 64 34.17 21.25 -8.31
N PRO A 65 33.17 20.33 -8.42
CA PRO A 65 33.06 19.46 -9.58
C PRO A 65 33.11 20.29 -10.87
N ALA A 66 33.82 19.79 -11.88
CA ALA A 66 33.97 20.49 -13.15
C ALA A 66 32.60 20.74 -13.77
N SER A 67 32.21 22.00 -13.93
CA SER A 67 30.92 22.37 -14.52
C SER A 67 30.92 22.06 -16.01
N GLY A 68 29.95 21.26 -16.47
CA GLY A 68 29.74 20.96 -17.88
C GLY A 68 29.17 19.58 -18.15
N ALA A 69 28.86 19.32 -19.42
CA ALA A 69 28.40 18.00 -19.83
C ALA A 69 29.50 16.96 -19.62
N VAL A 70 29.12 15.82 -19.07
CA VAL A 70 29.98 14.64 -18.91
C VAL A 70 30.41 14.14 -20.31
N ALA A 71 31.72 13.96 -20.50
CA ALA A 71 32.28 13.70 -21.79
C ALA A 71 32.45 12.20 -22.13
N SER A 72 32.37 11.32 -21.11
CA SER A 72 32.61 9.89 -21.27
C SER A 72 31.88 9.07 -20.21
N LEU A 73 31.76 7.77 -20.44
CA LEU A 73 31.19 6.83 -19.49
C LEU A 73 31.98 6.81 -18.16
N ASP A 74 33.30 6.92 -18.20
CA ASP A 74 34.16 6.92 -17.01
C ASP A 74 33.93 8.16 -16.11
N GLU A 75 33.36 9.22 -16.66
CA GLU A 75 33.02 10.43 -15.92
C GLU A 75 31.56 10.51 -15.48
N ALA A 76 30.74 9.56 -15.90
CA ALA A 76 29.29 9.56 -15.64
C ALA A 76 28.96 9.62 -14.14
N GLU A 77 29.79 8.99 -13.29
CA GLU A 77 29.66 9.03 -11.83
C GLU A 77 29.47 10.44 -11.29
N LYS A 78 30.18 11.44 -11.86
CA LYS A 78 30.16 12.84 -11.40
C LYS A 78 28.76 13.49 -11.50
N ALA A 79 27.85 12.94 -12.31
CA ALA A 79 26.52 13.46 -12.51
C ALA A 79 25.40 12.49 -12.07
N VAL A 80 25.76 11.29 -11.59
CA VAL A 80 24.83 10.35 -10.99
C VAL A 80 24.69 10.64 -9.50
N ILE A 81 23.47 10.60 -8.99
CA ILE A 81 23.15 10.98 -7.61
C ILE A 81 22.52 9.82 -6.85
N GLN A 82 22.84 9.76 -5.56
CA GLN A 82 22.07 8.98 -4.58
C GLN A 82 21.04 9.88 -3.93
N ILE A 83 19.83 9.39 -3.77
CA ILE A 83 18.72 10.09 -3.14
C ILE A 83 18.30 9.32 -1.88
N GLU A 84 18.15 10.05 -0.77
CA GLU A 84 17.51 9.56 0.44
C GLU A 84 16.24 10.36 0.69
N SER A 85 15.10 9.68 0.61
CA SER A 85 13.76 10.21 0.82
C SER A 85 13.33 9.89 2.24
N GLN A 86 13.25 10.90 3.11
CA GLN A 86 12.80 10.71 4.49
C GLN A 86 11.34 11.10 4.64
N GLY A 87 10.55 10.21 5.21
CA GLY A 87 9.12 10.41 5.41
C GLY A 87 8.51 9.39 6.37
N THR A 88 7.21 9.40 6.46
CA THR A 88 6.43 8.34 7.13
C THR A 88 5.67 7.59 6.05
N PHE A 89 5.94 6.30 5.94
CA PHE A 89 5.33 5.43 4.95
C PHE A 89 4.62 4.26 5.63
N VAL A 90 3.50 3.83 5.07
CA VAL A 90 2.73 2.69 5.56
C VAL A 90 2.88 1.54 4.57
N ASN A 91 3.51 0.46 5.01
CA ASN A 91 3.74 -0.73 4.17
C ASN A 91 2.49 -1.61 4.08
N PRO A 92 2.36 -2.47 3.05
CA PRO A 92 1.21 -3.38 2.92
C PRO A 92 1.07 -4.42 4.05
N ASP A 93 2.11 -4.64 4.85
CA ASP A 93 2.07 -5.44 6.08
C ASP A 93 1.63 -4.61 7.31
N PHE A 94 1.11 -3.40 7.07
CA PHE A 94 0.64 -2.42 8.08
C PHE A 94 1.71 -1.90 9.03
N THR A 95 2.97 -2.20 8.77
CA THR A 95 4.05 -1.58 9.53
C THR A 95 4.19 -0.12 9.12
N VAL A 96 4.10 0.78 10.10
CA VAL A 96 4.36 2.21 9.89
C VAL A 96 5.84 2.46 10.05
N SER A 97 6.47 2.84 8.94
CA SER A 97 7.88 3.22 8.91
C SER A 97 8.01 4.72 9.19
N TYR A 98 8.14 5.09 10.47
CA TYR A 98 8.37 6.49 10.88
C TYR A 98 9.80 6.91 10.57
N ASN A 99 9.97 8.12 10.05
CA ASN A 99 11.28 8.65 9.65
C ASN A 99 12.06 7.66 8.79
N ALA A 100 11.34 6.89 7.98
CA ALA A 100 11.95 5.92 7.09
C ALA A 100 12.74 6.66 6.00
N ALA A 101 13.89 6.11 5.67
CA ALA A 101 14.69 6.55 4.56
C ALA A 101 14.58 5.53 3.43
N GLY A 102 13.75 5.84 2.43
CA GLY A 102 13.85 5.18 1.12
C GLY A 102 15.10 5.66 0.40
N ARG A 103 15.77 4.78 -0.34
CA ARG A 103 16.94 5.16 -1.14
C ARG A 103 16.77 4.77 -2.60
N GLY A 104 17.16 5.70 -3.47
CA GLY A 104 17.16 5.52 -4.91
C GLY A 104 18.31 6.24 -5.55
N SER A 105 18.37 6.17 -6.86
CA SER A 105 19.33 6.87 -7.70
C SER A 105 18.65 7.94 -8.55
N GLY A 106 19.43 8.80 -9.14
CA GLY A 106 19.02 9.78 -10.12
C GLY A 106 20.21 10.27 -10.91
N PHE A 107 20.00 11.26 -11.75
CA PHE A 107 21.08 11.92 -12.47
C PHE A 107 20.75 13.36 -12.82
N ILE A 108 21.76 14.20 -12.84
CA ILE A 108 21.67 15.63 -13.14
C ILE A 108 21.62 15.82 -14.66
N ILE A 109 20.74 16.69 -15.14
CA ILE A 109 20.48 16.95 -16.56
C ILE A 109 20.90 18.33 -17.04
N ASP A 110 21.23 19.24 -16.12
CA ASP A 110 21.80 20.54 -16.44
C ASP A 110 22.61 21.14 -15.30
N GLN A 111 23.32 22.24 -15.56
CA GLN A 111 24.21 22.88 -14.59
C GLN A 111 23.49 23.55 -13.41
N SER A 112 22.20 23.80 -13.52
CA SER A 112 21.42 24.44 -12.43
C SER A 112 21.10 23.50 -11.28
N GLY A 113 21.23 22.18 -11.49
CA GLY A 113 20.89 21.17 -10.49
C GLY A 113 19.59 20.43 -10.77
N LEU A 114 18.97 20.65 -11.94
CA LEU A 114 17.83 19.83 -12.35
C LEU A 114 18.28 18.37 -12.51
N ALA A 115 17.58 17.48 -11.84
CA ALA A 115 17.87 16.05 -11.88
C ALA A 115 16.60 15.22 -12.06
N ILE A 116 16.76 14.04 -12.66
CA ILE A 116 15.70 13.07 -12.90
C ILE A 116 15.85 11.89 -11.94
N THR A 117 14.72 11.39 -11.48
CA THR A 117 14.58 10.14 -10.74
C THR A 117 13.21 9.50 -11.00
N ASN A 118 12.89 8.40 -10.32
CA ASN A 118 11.54 7.83 -10.34
C ASN A 118 10.61 8.53 -9.35
N ASN A 119 9.30 8.54 -9.67
CA ASN A 119 8.25 9.04 -8.81
C ASN A 119 8.22 8.29 -7.47
N HIS A 120 8.24 6.95 -7.49
CA HIS A 120 8.20 6.13 -6.28
C HIS A 120 9.39 6.37 -5.32
N VAL A 121 10.48 6.99 -5.80
CA VAL A 121 11.63 7.36 -4.96
C VAL A 121 11.35 8.61 -4.13
N VAL A 122 10.56 9.57 -4.61
CA VAL A 122 10.44 10.91 -4.01
C VAL A 122 9.06 11.27 -3.49
N THR A 123 7.98 10.71 -4.04
CA THR A 123 6.60 11.07 -3.67
C THR A 123 6.26 10.64 -2.24
N GLY A 124 5.68 11.56 -1.46
CA GLY A 124 5.37 11.38 -0.04
C GLY A 124 6.54 11.62 0.91
N ALA A 125 7.73 11.99 0.38
CA ALA A 125 8.87 12.36 1.22
C ALA A 125 8.69 13.77 1.82
N ALA A 126 8.95 13.90 3.12
CA ALA A 126 9.01 15.18 3.79
C ALA A 126 10.35 15.90 3.57
N LEU A 127 11.40 15.16 3.24
CA LEU A 127 12.77 15.66 3.04
C LEU A 127 13.49 14.79 2.03
N LEU A 128 14.16 15.44 1.07
CA LEU A 128 15.10 14.80 0.14
C LEU A 128 16.53 15.23 0.45
N LYS A 129 17.42 14.25 0.62
CA LYS A 129 18.87 14.44 0.69
C LYS A 129 19.52 13.80 -0.52
N VAL A 130 20.50 14.49 -1.08
CA VAL A 130 21.20 14.08 -2.29
C VAL A 130 22.71 14.06 -2.05
N TRP A 131 23.36 13.02 -2.53
CA TRP A 131 24.82 12.90 -2.65
C TRP A 131 25.17 12.70 -4.12
N ILE A 132 26.22 13.36 -4.58
CA ILE A 132 26.63 13.38 -5.98
C ILE A 132 27.91 12.56 -6.14
N GLY A 133 27.95 11.62 -7.08
CA GLY A 133 29.17 10.86 -7.40
C GLY A 133 29.73 10.04 -6.23
N GLY A 134 28.89 9.66 -5.25
CA GLY A 134 29.35 8.91 -4.08
C GLY A 134 30.10 9.76 -3.03
N ASP A 135 30.15 11.08 -3.20
CA ASP A 135 30.74 11.99 -2.19
C ASP A 135 29.84 12.09 -0.97
N THR A 136 30.14 11.34 0.09
CA THR A 136 29.39 11.34 1.35
C THR A 136 29.75 12.51 2.27
N ASP A 137 30.81 13.27 1.99
CA ASP A 137 31.24 14.40 2.81
C ASP A 137 30.33 15.61 2.58
N ARG A 138 29.65 15.66 1.45
CA ARG A 138 28.74 16.75 1.08
C ARG A 138 27.33 16.29 0.77
N THR A 139 26.39 16.76 1.57
CA THR A 139 24.94 16.51 1.38
C THR A 139 24.28 17.76 0.80
N TYR A 140 23.40 17.56 -0.18
CA TYR A 140 22.58 18.60 -0.77
C TYR A 140 21.12 18.36 -0.40
N ASN A 141 20.33 19.43 -0.24
CA ASN A 141 18.87 19.34 -0.23
C ASN A 141 18.36 19.42 -1.66
N ALA A 142 17.19 18.85 -1.87
CA ALA A 142 16.49 18.97 -3.14
C ALA A 142 14.99 19.18 -2.93
N LYS A 143 14.33 19.75 -3.94
CA LYS A 143 12.88 19.93 -4.00
C LYS A 143 12.34 19.18 -5.20
N VAL A 144 11.17 18.56 -5.04
CA VAL A 144 10.41 18.04 -6.17
C VAL A 144 9.84 19.22 -6.95
N LEU A 145 10.06 19.26 -8.26
CA LEU A 145 9.46 20.24 -9.17
C LEU A 145 8.19 19.73 -9.81
N GLY A 146 8.17 18.47 -10.20
CA GLY A 146 7.01 17.83 -10.77
C GLY A 146 7.17 16.32 -10.84
N VAL A 147 6.04 15.62 -10.85
CA VAL A 147 5.96 14.16 -10.87
C VAL A 147 4.96 13.65 -11.90
N SER A 148 5.18 12.42 -12.36
CA SER A 148 4.22 11.62 -13.11
C SER A 148 4.15 10.24 -12.46
N GLU A 149 3.02 9.93 -11.81
CA GLU A 149 2.80 8.62 -11.18
C GLU A 149 2.81 7.52 -12.23
N CYS A 150 2.04 7.70 -13.30
CA CYS A 150 1.86 6.66 -14.31
C CYS A 150 3.13 6.37 -15.11
N SER A 151 3.93 7.39 -15.39
CA SER A 151 5.23 7.20 -16.06
C SER A 151 6.37 6.89 -15.08
N ASP A 152 6.10 6.90 -13.77
CA ASP A 152 7.10 6.73 -12.70
C ASP A 152 8.33 7.64 -12.86
N LEU A 153 8.10 8.91 -13.21
CA LEU A 153 9.15 9.92 -13.39
C LEU A 153 8.96 11.10 -12.45
N ALA A 154 10.08 11.64 -11.98
CA ALA A 154 10.13 12.88 -11.21
C ALA A 154 11.31 13.75 -11.64
N VAL A 155 11.10 15.06 -11.58
CA VAL A 155 12.17 16.06 -11.69
C VAL A 155 12.35 16.73 -10.34
N ILE A 156 13.59 16.78 -9.88
CA ILE A 156 13.99 17.46 -8.65
C ILE A 156 14.97 18.58 -8.94
N ASP A 157 15.00 19.58 -8.09
CA ASP A 157 15.92 20.71 -8.12
C ASP A 157 16.87 20.64 -6.92
N ILE A 158 18.15 20.40 -7.17
CA ILE A 158 19.21 20.27 -6.17
C ILE A 158 19.75 21.66 -5.83
N ASP A 159 19.79 22.01 -4.55
CA ASP A 159 20.29 23.31 -4.08
C ASP A 159 21.76 23.51 -4.51
N GLY A 160 22.02 24.45 -5.43
CA GLY A 160 23.38 24.80 -5.90
C GLY A 160 23.41 25.13 -7.38
N GLU A 161 24.62 25.33 -7.90
CA GLU A 161 24.87 25.64 -9.32
C GLU A 161 26.22 25.07 -9.75
N GLY A 162 26.41 24.94 -11.06
CA GLY A 162 27.69 24.52 -11.64
C GLY A 162 27.90 23.01 -11.58
N PHE A 163 26.82 22.24 -11.55
CA PHE A 163 26.90 20.80 -11.50
C PHE A 163 27.31 20.19 -12.86
N PRO A 164 28.09 19.08 -12.87
CA PRO A 164 28.21 18.22 -14.04
C PRO A 164 26.86 17.56 -14.35
N TYR A 165 26.58 17.31 -15.62
CA TYR A 165 25.32 16.76 -16.06
C TYR A 165 25.46 15.76 -17.21
N LEU A 166 24.51 14.84 -17.34
CA LEU A 166 24.40 13.89 -18.43
C LEU A 166 23.55 14.46 -19.57
N GLU A 167 23.94 14.13 -20.79
CA GLU A 167 23.15 14.44 -21.98
C GLU A 167 22.43 13.18 -22.49
N TRP A 168 21.32 13.41 -23.19
CA TRP A 168 20.57 12.34 -23.82
C TRP A 168 21.32 11.75 -25.04
N HIS A 169 21.19 10.43 -25.21
CA HIS A 169 21.64 9.74 -26.40
C HIS A 169 20.94 10.31 -27.65
N ALA A 170 21.67 10.52 -28.72
CA ALA A 170 21.13 10.93 -30.02
C ALA A 170 21.06 9.74 -30.98
N GLY A 171 19.92 9.54 -31.58
CA GLY A 171 19.71 8.46 -32.54
C GLY A 171 18.85 7.30 -32.03
N PRO A 172 18.59 6.28 -32.86
CA PRO A 172 17.77 5.15 -32.48
C PRO A 172 18.50 4.25 -31.48
N ILE A 173 17.73 3.67 -30.56
CA ILE A 173 18.18 2.64 -29.63
C ILE A 173 17.71 1.31 -30.20
N SER A 174 18.62 0.36 -30.44
CA SER A 174 18.32 -0.89 -31.10
C SER A 174 18.75 -2.10 -30.27
N VAL A 175 18.08 -3.24 -30.50
CA VAL A 175 18.47 -4.52 -29.91
C VAL A 175 19.97 -4.80 -30.17
N GLY A 176 20.67 -5.22 -29.13
CA GLY A 176 22.12 -5.46 -29.15
C GLY A 176 22.98 -4.22 -28.91
N THR A 177 22.39 -3.04 -28.70
CA THR A 177 23.15 -1.85 -28.25
C THR A 177 23.72 -2.11 -26.86
N ASP A 178 25.04 -1.90 -26.70
CA ASP A 178 25.70 -1.94 -25.37
C ASP A 178 25.12 -0.86 -24.47
N VAL A 179 24.70 -1.24 -23.27
CA VAL A 179 24.17 -0.32 -22.27
C VAL A 179 24.79 -0.55 -20.89
N TYR A 180 24.80 0.49 -20.10
CA TYR A 180 25.40 0.52 -18.76
C TYR A 180 24.42 1.13 -17.78
N ALA A 181 23.98 0.32 -16.80
CA ALA A 181 23.13 0.81 -15.73
C ALA A 181 23.99 1.37 -14.60
N ALA A 182 23.76 2.62 -14.24
CA ALA A 182 24.50 3.36 -13.24
C ALA A 182 23.62 3.75 -12.05
N GLY A 183 24.19 3.73 -10.83
CA GLY A 183 23.44 4.12 -9.64
C GLY A 183 24.15 3.74 -8.33
N PHE A 184 23.36 3.80 -7.24
CA PHE A 184 23.79 3.53 -5.86
C PHE A 184 22.89 2.45 -5.24
N PRO A 185 23.08 1.17 -5.61
CA PRO A 185 22.24 0.09 -5.16
C PRO A 185 22.41 -0.21 -3.67
N LEU A 186 21.39 -0.84 -3.08
CA LEU A 186 21.36 -1.37 -1.70
C LEU A 186 21.59 -0.30 -0.61
N GLY A 187 21.48 0.98 -0.99
CA GLY A 187 21.73 2.09 -0.08
C GLY A 187 23.21 2.34 0.24
N GLU A 188 24.10 1.65 -0.44
CA GLU A 188 25.56 1.88 -0.30
C GLU A 188 25.97 3.18 -1.00
N PRO A 189 26.95 3.91 -0.47
CA PRO A 189 27.45 5.14 -1.11
C PRO A 189 28.37 4.87 -2.30
N GLU A 190 28.72 3.61 -2.56
CA GLU A 190 29.62 3.23 -3.64
C GLU A 190 28.88 3.23 -4.98
N TYR A 191 29.39 4.03 -5.91
CA TYR A 191 28.90 4.06 -7.28
C TYR A 191 29.03 2.69 -7.96
N THR A 192 27.97 2.23 -8.58
CA THR A 192 27.94 0.96 -9.28
C THR A 192 27.59 1.15 -10.74
N LEU A 193 28.37 0.52 -11.61
CA LEU A 193 28.15 0.48 -13.06
C LEU A 193 28.09 -0.97 -13.53
N THR A 194 26.95 -1.41 -14.06
CA THR A 194 26.79 -2.76 -14.64
C THR A 194 26.62 -2.66 -16.14
N ARG A 195 27.15 -3.64 -16.90
CA ARG A 195 27.05 -3.66 -18.38
C ARG A 195 26.12 -4.75 -18.85
N GLY A 196 25.38 -4.46 -19.91
CA GLY A 196 24.54 -5.38 -20.65
C GLY A 196 24.26 -4.88 -22.06
N ILE A 197 23.20 -5.40 -22.66
CA ILE A 197 22.70 -4.98 -23.96
C ILE A 197 21.19 -4.72 -23.92
N VAL A 198 20.69 -3.95 -24.85
CA VAL A 198 19.27 -3.84 -25.11
C VAL A 198 18.77 -5.18 -25.64
N SER A 199 17.87 -5.82 -24.91
CA SER A 199 17.24 -7.11 -25.28
C SER A 199 15.96 -6.92 -26.11
N LYS A 200 15.18 -5.84 -25.79
CA LYS A 200 14.02 -5.39 -26.57
C LYS A 200 13.91 -3.88 -26.55
N GLU A 201 13.55 -3.29 -27.67
CA GLU A 201 13.33 -1.85 -27.83
C GLU A 201 12.00 -1.42 -27.22
N GLU A 202 10.99 -2.27 -27.34
CA GLU A 202 9.62 -2.07 -26.86
C GLU A 202 9.15 -3.32 -26.10
N ALA A 203 9.28 -3.32 -24.79
CA ALA A 203 8.70 -4.32 -23.89
C ALA A 203 7.47 -3.72 -23.19
N GLY A 204 6.55 -4.56 -22.69
CA GLY A 204 5.43 -4.08 -21.88
C GLY A 204 5.93 -3.47 -20.57
N GLY A 205 5.42 -2.29 -20.25
CA GLY A 205 5.86 -1.49 -19.10
C GLY A 205 4.88 -1.45 -17.92
N GLU A 206 3.80 -2.27 -17.97
CA GLU A 206 2.86 -2.38 -16.88
C GLU A 206 3.49 -3.02 -15.65
N THR A 207 3.27 -2.40 -14.49
CA THR A 207 3.77 -2.86 -13.19
C THR A 207 2.71 -2.64 -12.10
N SER A 208 2.99 -3.07 -10.89
CA SER A 208 2.18 -2.73 -9.72
C SER A 208 2.32 -1.26 -9.27
N TRP A 209 3.31 -0.49 -9.76
CA TRP A 209 3.53 0.92 -9.36
C TRP A 209 3.63 1.92 -10.51
N ALA A 210 3.53 1.48 -11.76
CA ALA A 210 3.57 2.33 -12.95
C ALA A 210 2.84 1.67 -14.12
N SER A 211 2.34 2.47 -15.03
CA SER A 211 1.73 2.05 -16.28
C SER A 211 2.42 2.80 -17.43
N VAL A 212 3.34 2.12 -18.10
CA VAL A 212 4.12 2.68 -19.20
C VAL A 212 3.89 1.81 -20.43
N ASP A 213 3.46 2.39 -21.55
CA ASP A 213 3.13 1.64 -22.75
C ASP A 213 4.29 0.75 -23.21
N TYR A 214 5.49 1.35 -23.34
CA TYR A 214 6.68 0.66 -23.79
C TYR A 214 7.91 1.09 -23.00
N VAL A 215 8.74 0.11 -22.66
CA VAL A 215 10.01 0.29 -21.97
C VAL A 215 11.11 -0.49 -22.68
N ILE A 216 12.36 -0.07 -22.47
CA ILE A 216 13.54 -0.81 -22.94
C ILE A 216 13.77 -1.99 -22.00
N GLU A 217 13.83 -3.22 -22.53
CA GLU A 217 14.32 -4.39 -21.79
C GLU A 217 15.83 -4.55 -22.04
N HIS A 218 16.61 -4.78 -20.98
CA HIS A 218 18.04 -4.99 -21.02
C HIS A 218 18.48 -6.03 -19.99
N ASP A 219 19.74 -6.51 -20.08
CA ASP A 219 20.32 -7.49 -19.17
C ASP A 219 21.46 -6.93 -18.29
N ALA A 220 21.70 -5.59 -18.31
CA ALA A 220 22.55 -4.94 -17.33
C ALA A 220 21.89 -5.04 -15.94
N THR A 221 22.56 -5.68 -15.00
CA THR A 221 21.97 -6.04 -13.68
C THR A 221 21.58 -4.81 -12.88
N LEU A 222 20.33 -4.79 -12.39
CA LEU A 222 19.82 -3.82 -11.42
C LEU A 222 19.61 -4.50 -10.05
N ASN A 223 19.87 -3.74 -9.01
CA ASN A 223 19.50 -4.07 -7.63
C ASN A 223 18.60 -2.96 -7.05
N PRO A 224 17.84 -3.22 -5.97
CA PRO A 224 17.10 -2.20 -5.24
C PRO A 224 18.01 -0.99 -4.94
N GLY A 225 17.55 0.22 -5.23
CA GLY A 225 18.32 1.45 -5.14
C GLY A 225 18.89 1.96 -6.49
N ASN A 226 18.89 1.15 -7.56
CA ASN A 226 19.21 1.63 -8.92
C ASN A 226 18.04 2.37 -9.58
N SER A 227 16.82 2.27 -9.03
CA SER A 227 15.64 3.00 -9.51
C SER A 227 15.92 4.49 -9.64
N GLY A 228 15.55 5.09 -10.78
CA GLY A 228 15.78 6.49 -11.13
C GLY A 228 17.18 6.77 -11.70
N GLY A 229 18.11 5.85 -11.54
CA GLY A 229 19.46 5.98 -12.14
C GLY A 229 19.45 5.84 -13.65
N PRO A 230 20.44 6.40 -14.36
CA PRO A 230 20.48 6.38 -15.82
C PRO A 230 20.88 5.01 -16.37
N LEU A 231 20.27 4.63 -17.48
CA LEU A 231 20.80 3.64 -18.41
C LEU A 231 21.59 4.39 -19.48
N LEU A 232 22.88 4.12 -19.61
CA LEU A 232 23.82 4.86 -20.44
C LEU A 232 24.27 4.05 -21.66
N ASP A 233 24.65 4.72 -22.72
CA ASP A 233 25.44 4.14 -23.80
C ASP A 233 26.96 4.15 -23.48
N LYS A 234 27.77 3.61 -24.39
CA LYS A 234 29.25 3.57 -24.26
C LYS A 234 29.92 4.94 -24.21
N ASP A 235 29.25 6.00 -24.63
CA ASP A 235 29.73 7.37 -24.65
C ASP A 235 29.23 8.19 -23.43
N GLY A 236 28.55 7.51 -22.47
CA GLY A 236 27.99 8.12 -21.26
C GLY A 236 26.72 8.94 -21.50
N LYS A 237 26.00 8.70 -22.60
CA LYS A 237 24.75 9.39 -22.90
C LYS A 237 23.55 8.56 -22.43
N VAL A 238 22.50 9.21 -21.94
CA VAL A 238 21.33 8.57 -21.35
C VAL A 238 20.42 8.00 -22.44
N VAL A 239 20.20 6.68 -22.42
CA VAL A 239 19.25 5.97 -23.28
C VAL A 239 17.92 5.69 -22.59
N GLY A 240 17.90 5.70 -21.25
CA GLY A 240 16.69 5.50 -20.45
C GLY A 240 16.92 5.71 -18.96
N ILE A 241 15.85 5.55 -18.18
CA ILE A 241 15.83 5.64 -16.71
C ILE A 241 15.47 4.26 -16.16
N ASN A 242 16.35 3.66 -15.35
CA ASN A 242 16.12 2.37 -14.73
C ASN A 242 14.96 2.45 -13.73
N TYR A 243 14.03 1.50 -13.77
CA TYR A 243 12.89 1.54 -12.84
C TYR A 243 12.43 0.18 -12.31
N ARG A 244 12.82 -0.94 -12.97
CA ARG A 244 12.32 -2.27 -12.62
C ARG A 244 13.32 -3.38 -12.96
N GLY A 245 13.34 -4.44 -12.12
CA GLY A 245 13.96 -5.74 -12.42
C GLY A 245 13.00 -6.89 -12.21
N ARG A 246 13.27 -8.04 -12.85
CA ARG A 246 12.64 -9.33 -12.59
C ARG A 246 13.70 -10.36 -12.21
N GLU A 247 13.33 -11.38 -11.45
CA GLU A 247 14.24 -12.47 -11.02
C GLU A 247 14.90 -13.25 -12.16
N THR A 248 14.38 -13.10 -13.38
CA THR A 248 14.86 -13.80 -14.60
C THR A 248 15.97 -13.07 -15.34
N ASN A 249 16.72 -12.17 -14.70
CA ASN A 249 17.73 -11.30 -15.33
C ASN A 249 17.14 -10.43 -16.47
N GLN A 250 15.93 -9.98 -16.31
CA GLN A 250 15.27 -9.01 -17.17
C GLN A 250 15.13 -7.72 -16.39
N TYR A 251 15.69 -6.65 -16.94
CA TYR A 251 15.65 -5.33 -16.35
C TYR A 251 15.06 -4.35 -17.34
N PHE A 252 14.45 -3.29 -16.82
CA PHE A 252 13.66 -2.38 -17.63
C PHE A 252 14.01 -0.93 -17.33
N ALA A 253 14.03 -0.12 -18.39
CA ALA A 253 14.23 1.31 -18.30
C ALA A 253 13.16 2.04 -19.13
N ILE A 254 12.66 3.15 -18.58
CA ILE A 254 11.81 4.10 -19.28
C ILE A 254 12.65 4.74 -20.38
N GLY A 255 12.26 4.51 -21.63
CA GLY A 255 13.06 4.94 -22.78
C GLY A 255 13.14 6.46 -22.91
N ARG A 256 14.28 6.96 -23.43
CA ARG A 256 14.56 8.38 -23.66
C ARG A 256 13.40 9.13 -24.32
N ASP A 257 12.76 8.57 -25.34
CA ASP A 257 11.76 9.28 -26.15
C ASP A 257 10.48 9.59 -25.36
N LEU A 258 10.08 8.72 -24.43
CA LEU A 258 9.03 9.01 -23.48
C LEU A 258 9.54 9.96 -22.39
N ALA A 259 10.68 9.63 -21.80
CA ALA A 259 11.24 10.37 -20.67
C ALA A 259 11.43 11.86 -20.99
N THR A 260 11.98 12.21 -22.16
CA THR A 260 12.18 13.62 -22.54
C THR A 260 10.88 14.40 -22.64
N ARG A 261 9.80 13.79 -23.19
CA ARG A 261 8.50 14.47 -23.27
C ARG A 261 7.91 14.75 -21.89
N VAL A 262 7.95 13.76 -21.00
CA VAL A 262 7.44 13.89 -19.63
C VAL A 262 8.29 14.91 -18.84
N VAL A 263 9.60 14.77 -18.87
CA VAL A 263 10.53 15.66 -18.16
C VAL A 263 10.39 17.12 -18.61
N ASP A 264 10.11 17.38 -19.90
CA ASP A 264 9.91 18.75 -20.42
C ASP A 264 8.71 19.46 -19.77
N GLU A 265 7.65 18.73 -19.40
CA GLU A 265 6.52 19.27 -18.64
C GLU A 265 6.85 19.41 -17.15
N LEU A 266 7.45 18.35 -16.55
CA LEU A 266 7.75 18.31 -15.10
C LEU A 266 8.73 19.40 -14.67
N LYS A 267 9.77 19.71 -15.46
CA LYS A 267 10.75 20.76 -15.15
C LYS A 267 10.13 22.17 -15.12
N GLY A 268 8.95 22.32 -15.72
CA GLY A 268 8.13 23.54 -15.67
C GLY A 268 7.30 23.66 -14.39
N GLY A 269 7.39 22.72 -13.46
CA GLY A 269 6.59 22.69 -12.23
C GLY A 269 5.15 22.21 -12.47
N LYS A 270 4.93 21.40 -13.50
CA LYS A 270 3.61 20.86 -13.85
C LYS A 270 3.62 19.34 -13.65
N ASP A 271 2.79 18.87 -12.75
CA ASP A 271 2.55 17.46 -12.54
C ASP A 271 1.73 16.85 -13.67
N LEU A 272 1.96 15.57 -13.97
CA LEU A 272 1.29 14.81 -15.00
C LEU A 272 0.74 13.51 -14.44
N GLU A 273 -0.50 13.17 -14.80
CA GLU A 273 -1.08 11.86 -14.49
C GLU A 273 -0.86 11.47 -13.02
N THR A 274 -1.23 12.37 -12.09
CA THR A 274 -1.01 12.21 -10.66
C THR A 274 -2.07 12.89 -9.82
N PHE A 275 -2.33 12.31 -8.65
CA PHE A 275 -3.06 12.94 -7.54
C PHE A 275 -2.14 13.28 -6.36
N GLY A 276 -0.86 12.93 -6.43
CA GLY A 276 0.09 13.05 -5.33
C GLY A 276 0.10 11.82 -4.42
N VAL A 277 -0.09 10.64 -4.99
CA VAL A 277 -0.07 9.35 -4.29
C VAL A 277 1.23 8.62 -4.63
N ASN A 278 1.89 8.09 -3.61
CA ASN A 278 2.87 7.02 -3.78
C ASN A 278 2.11 5.71 -3.57
N GLY A 279 1.76 5.05 -4.65
CA GLY A 279 0.84 3.92 -4.64
C GLY A 279 1.38 2.67 -5.33
N GLU A 280 0.83 1.53 -4.95
CA GLU A 280 1.09 0.24 -5.58
C GLU A 280 -0.20 -0.55 -5.75
N ALA A 281 -0.40 -1.09 -6.94
CA ALA A 281 -1.51 -1.97 -7.23
C ALA A 281 -1.43 -3.24 -6.38
N PHE A 282 -2.50 -3.54 -5.70
CA PHE A 282 -2.67 -4.72 -4.86
C PHE A 282 -3.87 -5.52 -5.36
N ALA A 283 -3.66 -6.82 -5.57
CA ALA A 283 -4.72 -7.78 -5.83
C ALA A 283 -4.52 -8.96 -4.88
N GLY A 284 -5.41 -9.12 -3.92
CA GLY A 284 -5.34 -10.13 -2.87
C GLY A 284 -6.59 -10.99 -2.80
N GLU A 285 -6.70 -11.84 -1.78
CA GLU A 285 -7.85 -12.70 -1.57
C GLU A 285 -9.09 -11.86 -1.23
N GLY A 286 -9.94 -11.64 -2.24
CA GLY A 286 -11.25 -11.01 -2.10
C GLY A 286 -11.35 -9.52 -2.43
N PHE A 287 -10.25 -8.78 -2.63
CA PHE A 287 -10.31 -7.38 -3.06
C PHE A 287 -9.07 -6.94 -3.83
N SER A 288 -9.20 -5.84 -4.58
CA SER A 288 -8.11 -5.20 -5.31
C SER A 288 -8.20 -3.68 -5.18
N GLY A 289 -7.10 -2.99 -5.44
CA GLY A 289 -7.04 -1.53 -5.38
C GLY A 289 -5.61 -1.02 -5.39
N ILE A 290 -5.45 0.28 -5.18
CA ILE A 290 -4.14 0.92 -5.09
C ILE A 290 -3.81 1.17 -3.62
N TRP A 291 -2.85 0.44 -3.09
CA TRP A 291 -2.29 0.67 -1.77
C TRP A 291 -1.54 1.99 -1.73
N VAL A 292 -1.82 2.85 -0.76
CA VAL A 292 -1.18 4.15 -0.59
C VAL A 292 -0.07 4.05 0.46
N TYR A 293 1.20 4.10 0.03
CA TYR A 293 2.35 4.18 0.94
C TYR A 293 2.45 5.54 1.61
N GLY A 294 2.14 6.59 0.88
CA GLY A 294 2.20 7.96 1.34
C GLY A 294 1.53 8.92 0.36
N VAL A 295 1.24 10.12 0.85
CA VAL A 295 0.58 11.17 0.08
C VAL A 295 1.43 12.44 0.11
N GLU A 296 1.56 13.11 -1.02
CA GLU A 296 2.24 14.40 -1.12
C GLU A 296 1.41 15.49 -0.45
N SER A 297 2.04 16.22 0.46
CA SER A 297 1.38 17.28 1.21
C SER A 297 0.89 18.43 0.30
N GLY A 298 -0.37 18.77 0.39
CA GLY A 298 -1.03 19.81 -0.42
C GLY A 298 -1.50 19.36 -1.80
N SER A 299 -1.27 18.07 -2.15
CA SER A 299 -1.78 17.46 -3.37
C SER A 299 -3.31 17.34 -3.41
N PRO A 300 -3.92 16.99 -4.55
CA PRO A 300 -5.33 16.63 -4.62
C PRO A 300 -5.72 15.49 -3.66
N ALA A 301 -4.89 14.46 -3.53
CA ALA A 301 -5.11 13.33 -2.62
C ALA A 301 -5.13 13.77 -1.15
N ASP A 302 -4.15 14.58 -0.71
CA ASP A 302 -4.10 15.15 0.65
C ASP A 302 -5.33 16.00 0.96
N LYS A 303 -5.72 16.88 0.03
CA LYS A 303 -6.90 17.74 0.18
C LYS A 303 -8.21 16.95 0.27
N THR A 304 -8.28 15.81 -0.40
CA THR A 304 -9.41 14.88 -0.33
C THR A 304 -9.43 14.12 0.99
N GLY A 305 -8.29 13.98 1.67
CA GLY A 305 -8.17 13.31 2.95
C GLY A 305 -7.66 11.87 2.85
N LEU A 306 -7.02 11.51 1.72
CA LEU A 306 -6.26 10.27 1.58
C LEU A 306 -5.03 10.31 2.50
N THR A 307 -4.68 9.16 3.04
CA THR A 307 -3.53 8.98 3.93
C THR A 307 -2.79 7.68 3.62
N GLY A 308 -1.54 7.56 4.06
CA GLY A 308 -0.83 6.29 3.99
C GLY A 308 -1.58 5.18 4.73
N GLY A 309 -1.68 3.99 4.11
CA GLY A 309 -2.45 2.85 4.60
C GLY A 309 -3.90 2.79 4.10
N ASP A 310 -4.33 3.76 3.30
CA ASP A 310 -5.58 3.68 2.55
C ASP A 310 -5.40 2.79 1.31
N ILE A 311 -6.47 2.17 0.85
CA ILE A 311 -6.54 1.45 -0.42
C ILE A 311 -7.60 2.14 -1.29
N ILE A 312 -7.21 2.66 -2.45
CA ILE A 312 -8.16 3.22 -3.41
C ILE A 312 -8.78 2.03 -4.15
N THR A 313 -10.03 1.72 -3.85
CA THR A 313 -10.74 0.55 -4.40
C THR A 313 -11.40 0.86 -5.74
N THR A 314 -12.01 2.05 -5.85
CA THR A 314 -12.60 2.50 -7.11
C THR A 314 -12.23 3.94 -7.44
N LEU A 315 -12.17 4.23 -8.74
CA LEU A 315 -12.07 5.56 -9.28
C LEU A 315 -13.06 5.68 -10.44
N GLU A 316 -13.93 6.72 -10.43
CA GLU A 316 -15.04 6.87 -11.38
C GLU A 316 -15.92 5.60 -11.49
N ASN A 317 -16.14 4.93 -10.36
CA ASN A 317 -16.89 3.67 -10.22
C ASN A 317 -16.25 2.47 -10.96
N LEU A 318 -15.01 2.57 -11.42
CA LEU A 318 -14.25 1.45 -11.96
C LEU A 318 -13.41 0.83 -10.84
N VAL A 319 -13.53 -0.47 -10.64
CA VAL A 319 -12.72 -1.23 -9.67
C VAL A 319 -11.28 -1.30 -10.18
N LEU A 320 -10.33 -0.93 -9.32
CA LEU A 320 -8.94 -0.78 -9.69
C LEU A 320 -8.12 -2.05 -9.45
N ALA A 321 -7.04 -2.18 -10.21
CA ALA A 321 -5.98 -3.17 -10.02
C ALA A 321 -6.45 -4.63 -9.99
N THR A 322 -7.53 -4.99 -10.68
CA THR A 322 -8.06 -6.37 -10.71
C THR A 322 -7.08 -7.38 -11.31
N ASP A 323 -6.11 -6.92 -12.08
CA ASP A 323 -5.02 -7.70 -12.67
C ASP A 323 -3.67 -7.52 -11.93
N GLY A 324 -3.65 -6.76 -10.83
CA GLY A 324 -2.46 -6.45 -10.04
C GLY A 324 -1.55 -5.40 -10.69
N THR A 325 -2.06 -4.59 -11.62
CA THR A 325 -1.30 -3.51 -12.29
C THR A 325 -1.94 -2.14 -12.06
N MET A 326 -1.18 -1.07 -12.38
CA MET A 326 -1.66 0.31 -12.35
C MET A 326 -2.46 0.71 -13.60
N ALA A 327 -2.72 -0.20 -14.54
CA ALA A 327 -3.28 0.12 -15.85
C ALA A 327 -4.60 0.90 -15.75
N ASP A 328 -5.62 0.35 -15.08
CA ASP A 328 -6.94 0.99 -14.97
C ASP A 328 -6.86 2.37 -14.30
N TYR A 329 -6.07 2.48 -13.21
CA TYR A 329 -5.83 3.75 -12.51
C TYR A 329 -5.23 4.80 -13.45
N CYS A 330 -4.18 4.43 -14.17
CA CYS A 330 -3.47 5.34 -15.06
C CYS A 330 -4.29 5.69 -16.31
N ASP A 331 -5.08 4.77 -16.85
CA ASP A 331 -5.95 5.04 -18.00
C ASP A 331 -7.06 6.04 -17.63
N ILE A 332 -7.58 5.97 -16.39
CA ILE A 332 -8.50 7.01 -15.89
C ILE A 332 -7.79 8.35 -15.80
N LEU A 333 -6.57 8.41 -15.22
CA LEU A 333 -5.82 9.67 -15.12
C LEU A 333 -5.53 10.30 -16.50
N ARG A 334 -5.18 9.49 -17.49
CA ARG A 334 -4.93 9.94 -18.87
C ARG A 334 -6.20 10.38 -19.59
N SER A 335 -7.35 9.86 -19.18
CA SER A 335 -8.66 10.18 -19.76
C SER A 335 -9.27 11.48 -19.24
N HIS A 336 -8.65 12.09 -18.21
CA HIS A 336 -9.14 13.30 -17.55
C HIS A 336 -8.09 14.40 -17.52
N ASN A 337 -8.53 15.66 -17.35
CA ASN A 337 -7.61 16.77 -17.19
C ASN A 337 -7.19 16.92 -15.73
N PRO A 338 -5.99 17.44 -15.46
CA PRO A 338 -5.60 17.86 -14.12
C PRO A 338 -6.63 18.86 -13.56
N GLY A 339 -7.23 18.53 -12.42
CA GLY A 339 -8.26 19.37 -11.79
C GLY A 339 -9.71 18.95 -12.07
N ASP A 340 -9.96 18.00 -12.96
CA ASP A 340 -11.28 17.38 -13.06
C ASP A 340 -11.66 16.71 -11.74
N THR A 341 -12.94 16.76 -11.40
CA THR A 341 -13.46 16.11 -10.19
C THR A 341 -13.73 14.65 -10.49
N LEU A 342 -13.09 13.74 -9.75
CA LEU A 342 -13.23 12.30 -9.92
C LEU A 342 -13.78 11.66 -8.65
N ASN A 343 -14.80 10.81 -8.77
CA ASN A 343 -15.34 10.05 -7.67
C ASN A 343 -14.34 8.99 -7.24
N VAL A 344 -14.14 8.84 -5.93
CA VAL A 344 -13.21 7.89 -5.35
C VAL A 344 -13.86 7.16 -4.18
N GLU A 345 -13.65 5.85 -4.13
CA GLU A 345 -13.93 5.03 -2.96
C GLU A 345 -12.61 4.48 -2.41
N VAL A 346 -12.52 4.48 -1.10
CA VAL A 346 -11.30 4.16 -0.36
C VAL A 346 -11.64 3.26 0.80
N LEU A 347 -10.93 2.15 0.92
CA LEU A 347 -10.90 1.37 2.15
C LEU A 347 -9.78 1.91 3.03
N ARG A 348 -10.13 2.54 4.16
CA ARG A 348 -9.19 2.90 5.22
C ARG A 348 -8.89 1.69 6.06
N TYR A 349 -7.84 0.96 5.73
CA TYR A 349 -7.58 -0.35 6.31
C TYR A 349 -7.40 -0.31 7.83
N ALA A 350 -6.80 0.75 8.38
CA ALA A 350 -6.58 0.90 9.83
C ALA A 350 -7.88 0.92 10.66
N THR A 351 -8.97 1.43 10.09
CA THR A 351 -10.30 1.51 10.74
C THR A 351 -11.32 0.60 10.10
N GLN A 352 -10.97 -0.08 9.00
CA GLN A 352 -11.86 -0.90 8.18
C GLN A 352 -13.08 -0.11 7.64
N GLU A 353 -12.94 1.20 7.49
CA GLU A 353 -14.00 2.07 6.99
C GLU A 353 -13.91 2.21 5.47
N VAL A 354 -15.03 2.04 4.80
CA VAL A 354 -15.19 2.46 3.40
C VAL A 354 -15.55 3.93 3.37
N LEU A 355 -14.73 4.71 2.70
CA LEU A 355 -14.89 6.15 2.56
C LEU A 355 -15.18 6.48 1.10
N THR A 356 -16.09 7.42 0.88
CA THR A 356 -16.35 7.97 -0.45
C THR A 356 -16.08 9.46 -0.49
N GLY A 357 -15.57 9.94 -1.62
CA GLY A 357 -15.26 11.33 -1.79
C GLY A 357 -15.05 11.69 -3.25
N GLN A 358 -14.36 12.78 -3.48
CA GLN A 358 -14.04 13.25 -4.83
C GLN A 358 -12.65 13.88 -4.84
N ILE A 359 -11.75 13.35 -5.62
CA ILE A 359 -10.50 14.03 -5.94
C ILE A 359 -10.86 15.38 -6.58
N ASN A 360 -10.21 16.45 -6.16
CA ASN A 360 -10.55 17.85 -6.56
C ASN A 360 -11.99 18.28 -6.25
N GLY A 361 -12.65 17.62 -5.29
CA GLY A 361 -14.03 17.92 -4.90
C GLY A 361 -14.28 17.72 -3.42
N ARG A 362 -15.23 16.87 -3.10
CA ARG A 362 -15.66 16.57 -1.73
C ARG A 362 -14.60 15.71 -1.01
N LYS A 363 -14.32 16.02 0.25
CA LYS A 363 -13.45 15.22 1.10
C LYS A 363 -14.02 13.81 1.28
N LEU A 364 -13.14 12.88 1.65
CA LEU A 364 -13.53 11.54 2.07
C LEU A 364 -14.40 11.64 3.32
N GLU A 365 -15.55 10.99 3.24
CA GLU A 365 -16.51 10.82 4.33
C GLU A 365 -16.88 9.35 4.37
N THR A 366 -17.22 8.81 5.54
CA THR A 366 -17.67 7.43 5.63
C THR A 366 -18.81 7.20 4.64
N ALA A 367 -18.70 6.17 3.83
CA ALA A 367 -19.74 5.77 2.89
C ALA A 367 -21.04 5.60 3.69
N VAL A 368 -22.14 6.01 3.08
CA VAL A 368 -23.44 6.15 3.76
C VAL A 368 -23.72 4.96 4.66
N THR A 369 -23.86 5.25 5.96
CA THR A 369 -24.17 4.25 6.97
C THR A 369 -25.57 3.69 6.76
N PHE A 370 -25.79 2.43 7.13
CA PHE A 370 -27.12 1.79 7.02
C PHE A 370 -28.21 2.61 7.73
N GLY A 371 -27.86 3.23 8.87
CA GLY A 371 -28.75 4.13 9.60
C GLY A 371 -29.23 5.34 8.80
N ASN A 372 -28.45 5.79 7.80
CA ASN A 372 -28.80 6.95 6.96
C ASN A 372 -29.58 6.56 5.67
N THR A 373 -29.56 5.30 5.27
CA THR A 373 -30.28 4.81 4.07
C THR A 373 -31.70 4.35 4.38
N LEU A 374 -32.01 4.07 5.64
CA LEU A 374 -33.34 3.67 6.07
C LEU A 374 -34.23 4.88 6.35
N ASP A 375 -35.54 4.68 6.18
CA ASP A 375 -36.54 5.71 6.49
C ASP A 375 -36.32 6.23 7.93
N PRO A 376 -36.21 7.55 8.15
CA PRO A 376 -36.06 8.12 9.48
C PRO A 376 -37.10 7.66 10.49
N ASP A 377 -38.29 7.25 10.02
CA ASP A 377 -39.33 6.70 10.87
C ASP A 377 -39.00 5.28 11.40
N VAL A 378 -38.09 4.53 10.73
CA VAL A 378 -37.58 3.23 11.16
C VAL A 378 -36.45 3.39 12.20
N VAL A 379 -35.54 4.33 11.96
CA VAL A 379 -34.39 4.62 12.84
C VAL A 379 -34.84 5.38 14.10
N GLY A 380 -35.86 6.23 14.01
CA GLY A 380 -36.31 7.11 15.10
C GLY A 380 -37.14 6.45 16.22
N SER A 381 -37.40 5.15 16.14
CA SER A 381 -38.20 4.43 17.16
C SER A 381 -37.42 3.95 18.39
N VAL A 382 -36.09 4.13 18.41
CA VAL A 382 -35.21 3.63 19.47
C VAL A 382 -34.79 4.78 20.40
N GLU A 383 -35.29 4.79 21.64
CA GLU A 383 -35.12 5.92 22.60
C GLU A 383 -33.79 5.90 23.38
N ASP A 384 -32.91 4.91 23.23
CA ASP A 384 -31.65 4.83 24.01
C ASP A 384 -30.48 5.49 23.28
N THR A 385 -29.90 6.53 23.88
CA THR A 385 -28.75 7.30 23.38
C THR A 385 -27.39 6.74 23.81
N GLY A 386 -27.33 5.49 24.30
CA GLY A 386 -26.09 4.82 24.70
C GLY A 386 -25.16 4.58 23.51
N SER A 387 -23.84 4.64 23.73
CA SER A 387 -22.81 4.21 22.80
C SER A 387 -22.06 3.02 23.38
N TYR A 388 -21.55 2.14 22.52
CA TYR A 388 -20.63 1.08 22.93
C TYR A 388 -19.27 1.65 23.32
N SER A 389 -18.55 1.00 24.26
CA SER A 389 -17.25 1.48 24.75
C SER A 389 -16.11 1.24 23.73
N GLY A 390 -16.32 0.35 22.76
CA GLY A 390 -15.38 -0.02 21.72
C GLY A 390 -15.79 -1.29 21.01
N TYR A 391 -14.92 -1.76 20.11
CA TYR A 391 -15.14 -2.97 19.32
C TYR A 391 -13.98 -3.94 19.48
N VAL A 392 -14.24 -5.23 19.33
CA VAL A 392 -13.25 -6.30 19.37
C VAL A 392 -13.44 -7.21 18.15
N THR A 393 -12.36 -7.60 17.52
CA THR A 393 -12.39 -8.58 16.42
C THR A 393 -12.62 -9.97 17.00
N VAL A 394 -13.63 -10.68 16.47
CA VAL A 394 -13.93 -12.06 16.79
C VAL A 394 -13.78 -12.92 15.55
N THR A 395 -13.23 -14.12 15.73
CA THR A 395 -13.00 -15.10 14.67
C THR A 395 -13.72 -16.38 15.04
N ASP A 396 -14.22 -17.13 14.06
CA ASP A 396 -14.79 -18.45 14.30
C ASP A 396 -13.74 -19.45 14.81
N ASP A 397 -14.18 -20.58 15.37
CA ASP A 397 -13.30 -21.58 16.00
C ASP A 397 -12.29 -22.22 15.01
N TYR A 398 -12.47 -22.01 13.71
CA TYR A 398 -11.70 -22.64 12.63
C TYR A 398 -10.85 -21.64 11.85
N GLY A 399 -10.97 -20.35 12.13
CA GLY A 399 -10.21 -19.29 11.46
C GLY A 399 -10.63 -19.04 10.01
N ALA A 400 -11.89 -19.31 9.68
CA ALA A 400 -12.43 -19.14 8.34
C ALA A 400 -13.12 -17.79 8.12
N ILE A 401 -13.72 -17.23 9.17
CA ILE A 401 -14.44 -15.94 9.11
C ILE A 401 -14.13 -15.07 10.33
N GLN A 402 -14.24 -13.76 10.17
CA GLN A 402 -14.06 -12.78 11.26
C GLN A 402 -14.99 -11.58 11.09
N MET A 403 -15.25 -10.86 12.19
CA MET A 403 -15.92 -9.56 12.21
C MET A 403 -15.61 -8.80 13.51
N ASP A 404 -15.80 -7.49 13.52
CA ASP A 404 -15.76 -6.70 14.75
C ASP A 404 -17.15 -6.63 15.39
N VAL A 405 -17.21 -6.83 16.70
CA VAL A 405 -18.44 -6.71 17.48
C VAL A 405 -18.23 -5.77 18.68
N PRO A 406 -19.30 -5.16 19.23
CA PRO A 406 -19.19 -4.38 20.46
C PRO A 406 -18.49 -5.14 21.57
N ALA A 407 -17.58 -4.48 22.29
CA ALA A 407 -16.83 -5.10 23.40
C ALA A 407 -17.72 -5.61 24.54
N GLU A 408 -18.95 -5.12 24.63
CA GLU A 408 -19.96 -5.53 25.59
C GLU A 408 -20.66 -6.86 25.19
N TRP A 409 -20.51 -7.31 23.93
CA TRP A 409 -21.05 -8.60 23.47
C TRP A 409 -20.04 -9.72 23.75
N THR A 410 -20.00 -10.12 25.03
CA THR A 410 -18.98 -11.06 25.55
C THR A 410 -19.33 -12.53 25.40
N ASP A 411 -20.60 -12.85 25.10
CA ASP A 411 -21.04 -14.22 24.79
C ASP A 411 -20.87 -14.46 23.29
N ILE A 412 -19.86 -15.27 22.94
CA ILE A 412 -19.44 -15.49 21.56
C ILE A 412 -19.43 -16.99 21.28
N ASN A 413 -19.98 -17.40 20.17
CA ASN A 413 -19.99 -18.77 19.67
C ASN A 413 -19.46 -18.79 18.23
N GLY A 414 -18.29 -19.39 18.00
CA GLY A 414 -17.61 -19.54 16.71
C GLY A 414 -17.82 -20.91 16.04
N ALA A 415 -18.83 -21.68 16.45
CA ALA A 415 -19.10 -23.00 15.90
C ALA A 415 -19.60 -22.94 14.44
N TYR A 416 -19.57 -24.09 13.77
CA TYR A 416 -20.09 -24.22 12.41
C TYR A 416 -21.53 -23.69 12.26
N TRP A 417 -21.82 -23.15 11.10
CA TRP A 417 -23.18 -22.91 10.65
C TRP A 417 -23.81 -24.26 10.27
N GLU A 418 -24.83 -24.66 11.00
CA GLU A 418 -25.56 -25.93 10.80
C GLU A 418 -26.99 -25.68 10.33
N SER A 419 -27.47 -26.50 9.40
CA SER A 419 -28.87 -26.57 9.00
C SER A 419 -29.29 -28.04 8.98
N ASP A 420 -30.43 -28.35 9.65
CA ASP A 420 -30.96 -29.71 9.79
C ASP A 420 -29.96 -30.75 10.34
N GLY A 421 -28.97 -30.29 11.14
CA GLY A 421 -27.94 -31.13 11.73
C GLY A 421 -26.78 -31.47 10.79
N GLU A 422 -26.71 -30.82 9.62
CA GLU A 422 -25.56 -30.86 8.70
C GLU A 422 -24.78 -29.54 8.77
N THR A 423 -23.45 -29.60 8.79
CA THR A 423 -22.58 -28.44 8.62
C THR A 423 -22.73 -27.90 7.20
N ILE A 424 -23.02 -26.62 7.07
CA ILE A 424 -23.17 -25.93 5.79
C ILE A 424 -22.20 -24.78 5.62
N GLY A 425 -21.45 -24.42 6.66
CA GLY A 425 -20.47 -23.34 6.59
C GLY A 425 -19.85 -23.01 7.94
N SER A 426 -19.07 -21.95 8.00
CA SER A 426 -18.59 -21.33 9.25
C SER A 426 -19.61 -20.34 9.79
N GLY A 427 -19.65 -20.17 11.12
CA GLY A 427 -20.59 -19.25 11.78
C GLY A 427 -19.96 -18.54 12.98
N ILE A 428 -20.36 -17.29 13.21
CA ILE A 428 -20.10 -16.55 14.44
C ILE A 428 -21.42 -15.99 14.95
N THR A 429 -21.74 -16.27 16.19
CA THR A 429 -22.82 -15.59 16.90
C THR A 429 -22.24 -14.77 18.04
N ALA A 430 -22.61 -13.50 18.17
CA ALA A 430 -22.17 -12.63 19.26
C ALA A 430 -23.32 -11.80 19.83
N ALA A 431 -23.41 -11.75 21.15
CA ALA A 431 -24.38 -10.97 21.91
C ALA A 431 -23.89 -10.74 23.35
N ALA A 432 -24.56 -9.92 24.14
CA ALA A 432 -24.33 -9.91 25.58
C ALA A 432 -24.80 -11.23 26.24
N ASN A 433 -25.84 -11.87 25.66
CA ASN A 433 -26.32 -13.20 26.01
C ASN A 433 -26.96 -13.85 24.79
N ILE A 434 -26.29 -14.84 24.18
CA ILE A 434 -26.75 -15.53 22.96
C ILE A 434 -28.05 -16.27 23.17
N GLN A 435 -28.27 -16.90 24.33
CA GLN A 435 -29.52 -17.62 24.60
C GLN A 435 -30.68 -16.64 24.65
N SER A 436 -30.52 -15.48 25.28
CA SER A 436 -31.52 -14.42 25.32
C SER A 436 -31.82 -13.88 23.91
N TRP A 437 -30.77 -13.67 23.10
CA TRP A 437 -30.89 -13.23 21.71
C TRP A 437 -31.69 -14.22 20.84
N LYS A 438 -31.47 -15.52 21.03
CA LYS A 438 -32.21 -16.57 20.31
C LYS A 438 -33.67 -16.73 20.75
N ASP A 439 -33.94 -16.51 22.05
CA ASP A 439 -35.26 -16.82 22.64
C ASP A 439 -36.25 -15.65 22.57
N ASN A 440 -35.75 -14.43 22.38
CA ASN A 440 -36.61 -13.24 22.40
C ASN A 440 -36.12 -12.12 21.48
N TRP A 441 -36.97 -11.11 21.26
CA TRP A 441 -36.73 -10.00 20.36
C TRP A 441 -36.27 -8.72 21.07
N THR A 442 -35.69 -8.83 22.26
CA THR A 442 -35.30 -7.67 23.08
C THR A 442 -33.80 -7.54 23.28
N GLU A 443 -33.02 -8.58 23.01
CA GLU A 443 -31.56 -8.61 23.14
C GLU A 443 -30.90 -8.29 21.83
N SER A 444 -29.94 -7.32 21.82
CA SER A 444 -29.13 -7.02 20.66
C SER A 444 -28.07 -8.10 20.43
N GLY A 445 -27.81 -8.43 19.18
CA GLY A 445 -26.81 -9.43 18.82
C GLY A 445 -26.81 -9.71 17.33
N VAL A 446 -25.81 -10.47 16.87
CA VAL A 446 -25.55 -10.78 15.48
C VAL A 446 -25.23 -12.26 15.28
N PHE A 447 -25.66 -12.79 14.15
CA PHE A 447 -25.12 -13.99 13.53
C PHE A 447 -24.47 -13.61 12.19
N PHE A 448 -23.25 -14.10 11.94
CA PHE A 448 -22.58 -14.05 10.67
C PHE A 448 -22.21 -15.47 10.24
N GLY A 449 -22.70 -15.88 9.08
CA GLY A 449 -22.40 -17.18 8.47
C GLY A 449 -21.82 -17.03 7.07
N ALA A 450 -20.89 -17.93 6.70
CA ALA A 450 -20.36 -18.05 5.33
C ALA A 450 -20.32 -19.51 4.90
N SER A 451 -20.71 -19.79 3.65
CA SER A 451 -20.82 -21.13 3.10
C SER A 451 -20.42 -21.17 1.62
N ASP A 452 -19.64 -22.17 1.22
CA ASP A 452 -19.37 -22.50 -0.18
C ASP A 452 -20.34 -23.53 -0.78
N ASP A 453 -21.28 -24.07 0.02
CA ASP A 453 -22.31 -25.01 -0.44
C ASP A 453 -23.50 -24.27 -1.11
N LEU A 454 -23.22 -23.55 -2.17
CA LEU A 454 -24.22 -22.78 -2.93
C LEU A 454 -25.32 -23.67 -3.53
N ALA A 455 -25.01 -24.96 -3.73
CA ALA A 455 -26.00 -25.92 -4.26
C ALA A 455 -27.15 -26.20 -3.26
N LYS A 456 -26.85 -26.22 -1.96
CA LYS A 456 -27.85 -26.35 -0.90
C LYS A 456 -28.60 -25.04 -0.66
N LEU A 457 -27.91 -23.91 -0.69
CA LEU A 457 -28.47 -22.59 -0.37
C LEU A 457 -29.26 -21.96 -1.55
N GLY A 458 -29.00 -22.38 -2.78
CA GLY A 458 -29.70 -21.91 -3.97
C GLY A 458 -29.43 -20.45 -4.37
N GLY A 459 -28.34 -19.86 -3.86
CA GLY A 459 -27.92 -18.49 -4.09
C GLY A 459 -28.52 -17.49 -3.09
N TYR A 460 -27.90 -16.28 -3.02
CA TYR A 460 -28.20 -15.30 -1.97
C TYR A 460 -29.65 -14.81 -1.97
N VAL A 461 -30.28 -14.64 -3.14
CA VAL A 461 -31.69 -14.21 -3.22
C VAL A 461 -32.62 -15.30 -2.67
N ASN A 462 -32.35 -16.58 -2.99
CA ASN A 462 -33.16 -17.69 -2.51
C ASN A 462 -33.03 -17.85 -0.99
N LEU A 463 -31.81 -17.77 -0.46
CA LEU A 463 -31.60 -17.82 1.00
C LEU A 463 -32.38 -16.68 1.70
N LEU A 464 -32.27 -15.45 1.18
CA LEU A 464 -33.00 -14.30 1.74
C LEU A 464 -34.53 -14.49 1.66
N ASP A 465 -35.04 -15.17 0.63
CA ASP A 465 -36.49 -15.49 0.53
C ASP A 465 -36.90 -16.52 1.59
N VAL A 466 -36.06 -17.50 1.89
CA VAL A 466 -36.32 -18.50 2.95
C VAL A 466 -36.34 -17.81 4.32
N GLU A 467 -35.33 -17.01 4.63
CA GLU A 467 -35.26 -16.26 5.90
C GLU A 467 -36.45 -15.30 6.04
N ARG A 468 -36.81 -14.61 4.97
CA ARG A 468 -38.01 -13.74 4.97
C ARG A 468 -39.27 -14.46 5.37
N ASP A 469 -39.49 -15.67 4.85
CA ASP A 469 -40.71 -16.44 5.15
C ASP A 469 -40.70 -16.95 6.60
N ILE A 470 -39.53 -17.19 7.19
CA ILE A 470 -39.37 -17.51 8.61
C ILE A 470 -39.74 -16.29 9.47
N TYR A 471 -39.07 -15.13 9.23
CA TYR A 471 -39.21 -13.95 10.08
C TYR A 471 -40.55 -13.23 9.97
N ARG A 472 -41.23 -13.32 8.82
CA ARG A 472 -42.62 -12.79 8.67
C ARG A 472 -43.64 -13.34 9.63
N GLN A 473 -43.34 -14.47 10.28
CA GLN A 473 -44.27 -15.05 11.27
C GLN A 473 -44.29 -14.25 12.58
N SER A 474 -43.20 -13.55 12.88
CA SER A 474 -43.01 -12.81 14.13
C SER A 474 -42.75 -11.31 13.94
N CYS A 475 -42.43 -10.89 12.72
CA CYS A 475 -42.03 -9.54 12.38
C CYS A 475 -42.85 -8.98 11.21
N LYS A 476 -42.95 -7.65 11.13
CA LYS A 476 -43.52 -6.96 9.97
C LYS A 476 -42.37 -6.61 9.01
N LEU A 477 -42.40 -7.09 7.76
CA LEU A 477 -41.45 -6.68 6.73
C LEU A 477 -41.67 -5.19 6.40
N ASN A 478 -40.58 -4.38 6.54
CA ASN A 478 -40.56 -2.99 6.09
C ASN A 478 -40.22 -2.93 4.60
N GLY A 479 -39.12 -3.57 4.16
CA GLY A 479 -38.72 -3.56 2.76
C GLY A 479 -37.54 -4.49 2.46
N ARG A 480 -37.24 -4.64 1.15
CA ARG A 480 -36.06 -5.29 0.61
C ARG A 480 -35.24 -4.29 -0.19
N TYR A 481 -33.94 -4.25 0.05
CA TYR A 481 -33.03 -3.28 -0.51
C TYR A 481 -31.83 -3.99 -1.16
N ASP A 482 -31.14 -3.30 -2.07
CA ASP A 482 -29.89 -3.77 -2.63
C ASP A 482 -28.75 -3.46 -1.66
N TYR A 483 -27.77 -4.35 -1.60
CA TYR A 483 -26.55 -4.21 -0.83
C TYR A 483 -25.35 -4.34 -1.75
N GLU A 484 -24.42 -3.42 -1.64
CA GLU A 484 -23.13 -3.43 -2.34
C GLU A 484 -22.10 -2.68 -1.50
N ASP A 485 -20.95 -3.32 -1.27
CA ASP A 485 -19.76 -2.72 -0.66
C ASP A 485 -18.52 -3.09 -1.47
N ALA A 486 -17.31 -2.79 -0.95
CA ALA A 486 -16.05 -3.08 -1.64
C ALA A 486 -15.82 -4.59 -1.88
N PHE A 487 -16.42 -5.47 -1.07
CA PHE A 487 -16.15 -6.91 -1.07
C PHE A 487 -17.33 -7.75 -1.56
N TYR A 488 -18.55 -7.28 -1.28
CA TYR A 488 -19.77 -8.09 -1.46
C TYR A 488 -20.88 -7.33 -2.16
N ARG A 489 -21.73 -8.08 -2.86
CA ARG A 489 -22.99 -7.60 -3.42
C ARG A 489 -24.12 -8.56 -3.08
N GLY A 490 -25.28 -8.01 -2.75
CA GLY A 490 -26.40 -8.83 -2.34
C GLY A 490 -27.68 -8.05 -2.14
N LYS A 491 -28.48 -8.53 -1.20
CA LYS A 491 -29.71 -7.88 -0.78
C LYS A 491 -29.91 -8.05 0.71
N TYR A 492 -30.67 -7.11 1.30
CA TYR A 492 -31.09 -7.24 2.68
C TYR A 492 -32.58 -6.93 2.85
N ASP A 493 -33.20 -7.60 3.82
CA ASP A 493 -34.57 -7.35 4.29
C ASP A 493 -34.53 -6.68 5.65
N VAL A 494 -35.40 -5.69 5.85
CA VAL A 494 -35.57 -4.97 7.11
C VAL A 494 -36.94 -5.34 7.67
N PHE A 495 -36.96 -5.80 8.91
CA PHE A 495 -38.14 -6.16 9.65
C PHE A 495 -38.34 -5.26 10.85
N GLU A 496 -39.56 -4.91 11.15
CA GLU A 496 -39.98 -4.08 12.26
C GLU A 496 -40.84 -4.83 13.24
N ASN A 497 -40.89 -4.34 14.49
CA ASN A 497 -41.83 -4.77 15.51
C ASN A 497 -41.80 -6.29 15.72
N CYS A 498 -40.63 -6.90 15.72
CA CYS A 498 -40.47 -8.34 15.93
C CYS A 498 -40.94 -8.71 17.36
N GLY A 499 -41.79 -9.70 17.48
CA GLY A 499 -42.37 -10.13 18.75
C GLY A 499 -43.13 -9.02 19.52
N ASN A 500 -43.55 -7.96 18.88
CA ASN A 500 -44.13 -6.73 19.46
C ASN A 500 -43.14 -5.98 20.38
N SER A 501 -41.81 -6.11 20.17
CA SER A 501 -40.78 -5.45 20.98
C SER A 501 -40.53 -4.00 20.57
N GLY A 502 -40.93 -3.60 19.38
CA GLY A 502 -40.54 -2.32 18.76
C GLY A 502 -39.13 -2.35 18.11
N ASN A 503 -38.41 -3.45 18.25
CA ASN A 503 -37.06 -3.61 17.68
C ASN A 503 -37.08 -3.88 16.18
N VAL A 504 -35.93 -3.58 15.56
CA VAL A 504 -35.66 -3.84 14.14
C VAL A 504 -34.81 -5.09 14.01
N PHE A 505 -35.04 -5.87 12.95
CA PHE A 505 -34.20 -7.01 12.60
C PHE A 505 -33.79 -6.90 11.14
N VAL A 506 -32.49 -7.05 10.88
CA VAL A 506 -31.90 -6.96 9.55
C VAL A 506 -31.37 -8.33 9.16
N VAL A 507 -31.72 -8.79 7.96
CA VAL A 507 -31.20 -10.02 7.35
C VAL A 507 -30.54 -9.64 6.03
N LEU A 508 -29.26 -9.90 5.90
CA LEU A 508 -28.48 -9.62 4.69
C LEU A 508 -27.92 -10.93 4.14
N THR A 509 -28.02 -11.09 2.83
CA THR A 509 -27.35 -12.17 2.09
C THR A 509 -26.61 -11.61 0.90
N ALA A 510 -25.35 -12.05 0.70
CA ALA A 510 -24.52 -11.52 -0.36
C ALA A 510 -23.51 -12.56 -0.88
N VAL A 511 -22.84 -12.22 -1.97
CA VAL A 511 -21.76 -13.00 -2.60
C VAL A 511 -20.59 -12.06 -2.90
N PRO A 512 -19.35 -12.57 -3.10
CA PRO A 512 -18.22 -11.75 -3.49
C PRO A 512 -18.46 -10.90 -4.75
N ASN A 513 -17.92 -9.68 -4.78
CA ASN A 513 -18.03 -8.76 -5.92
C ASN A 513 -17.20 -9.19 -7.14
N ASP A 514 -16.22 -10.09 -6.95
CA ASP A 514 -15.31 -10.57 -7.97
C ASP A 514 -15.95 -11.47 -9.05
N ASN A 515 -17.27 -11.62 -9.02
CA ASN A 515 -18.05 -12.52 -9.88
C ASN A 515 -17.74 -14.02 -9.74
N SER A 516 -16.88 -14.43 -8.81
CA SER A 516 -16.55 -15.84 -8.56
C SER A 516 -17.75 -16.61 -8.05
N GLN A 517 -18.63 -15.97 -7.26
CA GLN A 517 -19.67 -16.62 -6.46
C GLN A 517 -19.09 -17.83 -5.69
N ALA A 518 -17.85 -17.68 -5.20
CA ALA A 518 -17.14 -18.78 -4.55
C ALA A 518 -17.81 -19.21 -3.23
N PHE A 519 -18.48 -18.28 -2.59
CA PHE A 519 -19.24 -18.53 -1.35
C PHE A 519 -20.42 -17.56 -1.23
N LEU A 520 -21.27 -17.80 -0.22
CA LEU A 520 -22.39 -16.96 0.14
C LEU A 520 -22.29 -16.61 1.62
N ILE A 521 -22.68 -15.39 1.96
CA ILE A 521 -22.76 -14.92 3.34
C ILE A 521 -24.19 -14.65 3.77
N LEU A 522 -24.44 -14.83 5.08
CA LEU A 522 -25.65 -14.46 5.79
C LEU A 522 -25.28 -13.65 7.02
N VAL A 523 -25.88 -12.46 7.17
CA VAL A 523 -25.81 -11.68 8.40
C VAL A 523 -27.23 -11.46 8.92
N GLU A 524 -27.44 -11.78 10.19
CA GLU A 524 -28.68 -11.56 10.90
C GLU A 524 -28.41 -10.72 12.14
N MET A 525 -29.04 -9.57 12.27
CA MET A 525 -28.79 -8.69 13.40
C MET A 525 -30.08 -8.12 13.98
N GLN A 526 -30.20 -8.23 15.31
CA GLN A 526 -31.28 -7.63 16.07
C GLN A 526 -30.81 -6.32 16.71
N LEU A 527 -31.55 -5.24 16.41
CA LEU A 527 -31.27 -3.87 16.80
C LEU A 527 -32.30 -3.43 17.84
N GLY A 528 -31.86 -3.25 19.08
CA GLY A 528 -32.72 -2.89 20.22
C GLY A 528 -32.49 -1.48 20.76
N LYS A 529 -31.41 -0.81 20.35
CA LYS A 529 -31.01 0.53 20.82
C LYS A 529 -30.27 1.32 19.71
N ALA A 530 -30.17 2.63 19.87
CA ALA A 530 -29.56 3.50 18.87
C ALA A 530 -28.11 3.11 18.54
N ALA A 531 -27.31 2.71 19.55
CA ALA A 531 -25.92 2.26 19.33
C ALA A 531 -25.79 1.00 18.46
N ASP A 532 -26.85 0.22 18.28
CA ASP A 532 -26.82 -0.99 17.47
C ASP A 532 -26.72 -0.67 15.96
N TRP A 533 -27.13 0.52 15.54
CA TRP A 533 -26.94 0.97 14.16
C TRP A 533 -25.45 1.20 13.86
N ASP A 534 -24.72 1.83 14.78
CA ASP A 534 -23.26 1.99 14.68
C ASP A 534 -22.57 0.60 14.72
N ALA A 535 -23.10 -0.33 15.52
CA ALA A 535 -22.59 -1.70 15.57
C ALA A 535 -22.86 -2.46 14.26
N LEU A 536 -24.05 -2.31 13.65
CA LEU A 536 -24.35 -2.89 12.35
C LEU A 536 -23.38 -2.35 11.28
N ASP A 537 -23.20 -1.04 11.22
CA ASP A 537 -22.28 -0.42 10.28
C ASP A 537 -20.84 -0.94 10.49
N ARG A 538 -20.40 -1.08 11.74
CA ARG A 538 -19.06 -1.63 12.05
C ARG A 538 -18.94 -3.10 11.65
N ILE A 539 -19.93 -3.92 11.93
CA ILE A 539 -19.98 -5.34 11.54
C ILE A 539 -19.90 -5.45 10.02
N LEU A 540 -20.72 -4.69 9.28
CA LEU A 540 -20.74 -4.71 7.82
C LEU A 540 -19.47 -4.13 7.18
N ALA A 541 -18.73 -3.29 7.87
CA ALA A 541 -17.42 -2.80 7.42
C ALA A 541 -16.28 -3.80 7.67
N THR A 542 -16.48 -4.82 8.54
CA THR A 542 -15.37 -5.66 9.03
C THR A 542 -15.59 -7.17 8.87
N PHE A 543 -16.81 -7.61 8.49
CA PHE A 543 -17.05 -9.03 8.28
C PHE A 543 -16.31 -9.54 7.04
N GLN A 544 -15.58 -10.64 7.20
CA GLN A 544 -14.73 -11.18 6.14
C GLN A 544 -14.63 -12.69 6.20
N VAL A 545 -14.48 -13.31 5.04
CA VAL A 545 -14.00 -14.69 4.88
C VAL A 545 -12.50 -14.61 4.72
N ILE A 546 -11.77 -15.15 5.70
CA ILE A 546 -10.29 -15.04 5.82
C ILE A 546 -9.58 -16.38 5.63
N GLY A 547 -10.31 -17.48 5.58
CA GLY A 547 -9.77 -18.84 5.45
C GLY A 547 -10.68 -19.75 4.63
N SER A 548 -10.31 -21.04 4.56
CA SER A 548 -11.09 -22.04 3.84
C SER A 548 -12.39 -22.35 4.59
N LEU A 549 -13.50 -22.28 3.91
CA LEU A 549 -14.81 -22.71 4.44
C LEU A 549 -14.89 -24.25 4.54
N PRO A 550 -15.61 -24.81 5.54
CA PRO A 550 -15.69 -26.25 5.80
C PRO A 550 -16.60 -27.00 4.82
#